data_9d5959e0bbe92d2549e2d024aa822633
#
_entry.id   9d5959e0bbe92d2549e2d024aa822633
#
_cell.length_a   1.000
_cell.length_b   1.000
_cell.length_c   1.000
_cell.angle_alpha   90.00
_cell.angle_beta   90.00
_cell.angle_gamma   90.00
#
_symmetry.space_group_name_H-M   'P 1'
#
loop_
_entity.id
_entity.type
_entity.pdbx_description
1 polymer ?
#
loop_
_entity_poly.entity_id
_entity_poly.type
_entity_poly.pdbx_seq_one_letter_code
_entity_poly.pdbx_strand_id
1 'polypeptide(L)'
;QAQMAGDAKQTNAMTSAHLTELNTLLSHDKANLREIRDIAIYNVMFECALKRSELKSLSTSDVGSTDSDYQITIKDSVYQLSQVASVALERWLSFTGTADDLPVFRAIDKHENIGLQTLDDSSIYRILRRASDLLQLAENHHFSGNSIRVGAAQELSKQGLKVKEIQDFGRWLSPAMPAQYVGNFDNAEREKMKFKAILPWQ
;
A
#
# COMPACT_ATOMS: atom_id res chain seq x y z
N GLN A 1 18.62 37.91 -1.65
CA GLN A 1 18.77 36.71 -0.81
C GLN A 1 17.60 35.80 -1.13
N ALA A 2 17.79 34.91 -2.12
CA ALA A 2 16.89 33.81 -2.35
C ALA A 2 17.04 32.87 -1.15
N GLN A 3 16.07 32.93 -0.25
CA GLN A 3 15.88 31.89 0.75
C GLN A 3 15.56 30.63 -0.02
N MET A 4 16.50 29.72 -0.02
CA MET A 4 16.27 28.35 -0.43
C MET A 4 15.11 27.86 0.43
N ALA A 5 13.93 27.71 -0.16
CA ALA A 5 12.89 26.90 0.41
C ALA A 5 13.55 25.54 0.61
N GLY A 6 13.75 25.15 1.88
CA GLY A 6 14.35 23.88 2.19
C GLY A 6 13.63 22.82 1.40
N ASP A 7 14.37 22.01 0.66
CA ASP A 7 13.85 20.84 -0.02
C ASP A 7 13.04 20.06 1.01
N ALA A 8 11.72 20.20 0.95
CA ALA A 8 10.84 19.29 1.66
C ALA A 8 11.26 17.91 1.17
N LYS A 9 11.90 17.14 2.04
CA LYS A 9 12.47 15.84 1.72
C LYS A 9 11.38 15.04 1.01
N GLN A 10 11.53 14.91 -0.30
CA GLN A 10 10.54 14.24 -1.13
C GLN A 10 10.41 12.81 -0.63
N THR A 11 9.22 12.42 -0.25
CA THR A 11 8.96 11.07 0.24
C THR A 11 9.27 10.07 -0.87
N ASN A 12 10.11 9.10 -0.58
CA ASN A 12 10.47 8.04 -1.53
C ASN A 12 9.25 7.15 -1.78
N ALA A 13 8.86 7.03 -3.04
CA ALA A 13 7.74 6.20 -3.42
C ALA A 13 8.12 4.72 -3.45
N MET A 14 7.25 3.86 -2.91
CA MET A 14 7.23 2.46 -3.30
C MET A 14 6.48 2.37 -4.63
N THR A 15 7.21 2.09 -5.70
CA THR A 15 6.62 2.00 -7.05
C THR A 15 5.92 0.66 -7.27
N SER A 16 5.11 0.56 -8.33
CA SER A 16 4.53 -0.73 -8.73
C SER A 16 5.60 -1.76 -9.07
N ALA A 17 6.74 -1.34 -9.63
CA ALA A 17 7.89 -2.22 -9.88
C ALA A 17 8.49 -2.75 -8.59
N HIS A 18 8.63 -1.92 -7.56
CA HIS A 18 9.05 -2.36 -6.22
C HIS A 18 8.09 -3.40 -5.64
N LEU A 19 6.80 -3.16 -5.75
CA LEU A 19 5.78 -4.10 -5.25
C LEU A 19 5.85 -5.44 -5.98
N THR A 20 6.02 -5.43 -7.29
CA THR A 20 6.19 -6.65 -8.10
C THR A 20 7.41 -7.45 -7.64
N GLU A 21 8.53 -6.78 -7.39
CA GLU A 21 9.74 -7.43 -6.90
C GLU A 21 9.53 -8.01 -5.48
N LEU A 22 8.88 -7.28 -4.59
CA LEU A 22 8.54 -7.79 -3.25
C LEU A 22 7.62 -9.01 -3.32
N ASN A 23 6.65 -9.02 -4.22
CA ASN A 23 5.81 -10.20 -4.45
C ASN A 23 6.64 -11.40 -4.90
N THR A 24 7.59 -11.22 -5.79
CA THR A 24 8.51 -12.28 -6.21
C THR A 24 9.36 -12.80 -5.05
N LEU A 25 9.88 -11.91 -4.23
CA LEU A 25 10.76 -12.26 -3.12
C LEU A 25 10.04 -12.96 -1.95
N LEU A 26 8.79 -12.61 -1.70
CA LEU A 26 8.07 -13.02 -0.49
C LEU A 26 6.95 -14.04 -0.73
N SER A 27 6.57 -14.32 -1.97
CA SER A 27 5.45 -15.22 -2.30
C SER A 27 5.92 -16.64 -2.63
N HIS A 28 6.91 -17.14 -1.91
CA HIS A 28 7.39 -18.51 -2.07
C HIS A 28 6.82 -19.44 -0.97
N ASP A 29 6.84 -20.74 -1.23
CA ASP A 29 6.23 -21.76 -0.35
C ASP A 29 6.86 -21.81 1.04
N LYS A 30 8.13 -21.43 1.16
CA LYS A 30 8.89 -21.44 2.41
C LYS A 30 8.85 -20.10 3.17
N ALA A 31 8.01 -19.16 2.74
CA ALA A 31 7.88 -17.87 3.43
C ALA A 31 7.46 -18.09 4.89
N ASN A 32 8.13 -17.40 5.81
CA ASN A 32 7.75 -17.43 7.22
C ASN A 32 6.51 -16.57 7.47
N LEU A 33 5.95 -16.68 8.66
CA LEU A 33 4.70 -16.00 9.01
C LEU A 33 4.79 -14.47 8.87
N ARG A 34 5.95 -13.89 9.20
CA ARG A 34 6.19 -12.44 9.07
C ARG A 34 6.23 -12.01 7.60
N GLU A 35 6.88 -12.79 6.76
CA GLU A 35 6.92 -12.54 5.31
C GLU A 35 5.53 -12.64 4.69
N ILE A 36 4.75 -13.63 5.09
CA ILE A 36 3.36 -13.81 4.64
C ILE A 36 2.50 -12.60 5.04
N ARG A 37 2.63 -12.12 6.26
CA ARG A 37 1.94 -10.91 6.72
C ARG A 37 2.39 -9.67 5.96
N ASP A 38 3.70 -9.48 5.86
CA ASP A 38 4.26 -8.25 5.30
C ASP A 38 3.90 -8.09 3.82
N ILE A 39 3.94 -9.16 3.02
CA ILE A 39 3.56 -9.05 1.61
C ILE A 39 2.06 -8.75 1.44
N ALA A 40 1.22 -9.29 2.30
CA ALA A 40 -0.20 -8.92 2.31
C ALA A 40 -0.39 -7.44 2.64
N ILE A 41 0.36 -6.92 3.62
CA ILE A 41 0.36 -5.49 3.99
C ILE A 41 0.77 -4.61 2.79
N TYR A 42 1.88 -4.93 2.14
CA TYR A 42 2.38 -4.11 1.01
C TYR A 42 1.35 -4.05 -0.11
N ASN A 43 0.75 -5.17 -0.48
CA ASN A 43 -0.26 -5.23 -1.53
C ASN A 43 -1.54 -4.46 -1.16
N VAL A 44 -2.08 -4.68 0.03
CA VAL A 44 -3.32 -4.03 0.48
C VAL A 44 -3.12 -2.52 0.63
N MET A 45 -2.01 -2.11 1.25
CA MET A 45 -1.70 -0.67 1.38
C MET A 45 -1.56 0.01 0.02
N PHE A 46 -0.92 -0.64 -0.93
CA PHE A 46 -0.73 -0.07 -2.27
C PHE A 46 -2.06 0.04 -3.02
N GLU A 47 -2.81 -1.05 -3.10
CA GLU A 47 -4.03 -1.11 -3.92
C GLU A 47 -5.19 -0.30 -3.33
N CYS A 48 -5.19 -0.04 -2.03
CA CYS A 48 -6.18 0.81 -1.37
C CYS A 48 -5.64 2.21 -1.01
N ALA A 49 -4.39 2.50 -1.34
CA ALA A 49 -3.70 3.74 -0.96
C ALA A 49 -3.86 4.05 0.54
N LEU A 50 -3.61 3.06 1.41
CA LEU A 50 -3.88 3.17 2.84
C LEU A 50 -2.91 4.12 3.55
N LYS A 51 -3.47 4.91 4.47
CA LYS A 51 -2.71 5.56 5.54
C LYS A 51 -2.29 4.53 6.59
N ARG A 52 -1.24 4.83 7.35
CA ARG A 52 -0.87 4.00 8.52
C ARG A 52 -2.03 3.82 9.50
N SER A 53 -2.75 4.89 9.79
CA SER A 53 -3.93 4.84 10.68
C SER A 53 -5.04 3.94 10.13
N GLU A 54 -5.25 3.94 8.83
CA GLU A 54 -6.24 3.07 8.16
C GLU A 54 -5.81 1.61 8.20
N LEU A 55 -4.52 1.32 8.00
CA LEU A 55 -3.98 -0.02 8.16
C LEU A 55 -4.20 -0.56 9.57
N LYS A 56 -3.93 0.26 10.58
CA LYS A 56 -4.12 -0.10 12.00
C LYS A 56 -5.58 -0.34 12.36
N SER A 57 -6.49 0.39 11.73
CA SER A 57 -7.92 0.32 12.00
C SER A 57 -8.65 -0.74 11.18
N LEU A 58 -7.97 -1.36 10.21
CA LEU A 58 -8.59 -2.34 9.33
C LEU A 58 -9.00 -3.58 10.13
N SER A 59 -10.29 -3.87 10.08
CA SER A 59 -10.92 -4.99 10.80
C SER A 59 -11.35 -6.09 9.83
N THR A 60 -11.49 -7.29 10.34
CA THR A 60 -12.02 -8.42 9.57
C THR A 60 -13.43 -8.16 9.03
N SER A 61 -14.21 -7.30 9.68
CA SER A 61 -15.53 -6.87 9.17
C SER A 61 -15.44 -5.99 7.92
N ASP A 62 -14.27 -5.37 7.66
CA ASP A 62 -14.03 -4.56 6.47
C ASP A 62 -13.60 -5.41 5.25
N VAL A 63 -13.37 -6.69 5.46
CA VAL A 63 -12.92 -7.61 4.40
C VAL A 63 -14.11 -8.40 3.88
N GLY A 64 -14.39 -8.24 2.60
CA GLY A 64 -15.36 -9.05 1.87
C GLY A 64 -14.67 -9.96 0.86
N SER A 65 -15.31 -11.05 0.50
CA SER A 65 -14.86 -11.90 -0.59
C SER A 65 -15.96 -12.07 -1.63
N THR A 66 -15.56 -12.01 -2.89
CA THR A 66 -16.33 -12.48 -4.03
C THR A 66 -15.77 -13.83 -4.48
N ASP A 67 -16.28 -14.43 -5.55
CA ASP A 67 -15.94 -15.81 -5.96
C ASP A 67 -14.46 -16.17 -6.00
N SER A 68 -13.58 -15.22 -6.31
CA SER A 68 -12.14 -15.45 -6.41
C SER A 68 -11.29 -14.35 -5.78
N ASP A 69 -11.86 -13.20 -5.47
CA ASP A 69 -11.12 -12.00 -5.07
C ASP A 69 -11.66 -11.41 -3.77
N TYR A 70 -10.80 -10.67 -3.09
CA TYR A 70 -11.15 -9.95 -1.88
C TYR A 70 -11.48 -8.48 -2.17
N GLN A 71 -12.32 -7.92 -1.33
CA GLN A 71 -12.66 -6.49 -1.30
C GLN A 71 -12.34 -5.92 0.06
N ILE A 72 -11.88 -4.69 0.08
CA ILE A 72 -11.61 -3.94 1.32
C ILE A 72 -12.53 -2.72 1.34
N THR A 73 -13.24 -2.53 2.43
CA THR A 73 -14.05 -1.35 2.68
C THR A 73 -13.30 -0.39 3.60
N ILE A 74 -13.06 0.82 3.12
CA ILE A 74 -12.46 1.90 3.90
C ILE A 74 -13.46 3.05 3.93
N LYS A 75 -14.00 3.36 5.12
CA LYS A 75 -15.12 4.30 5.25
C LYS A 75 -16.27 3.90 4.32
N ASP A 76 -16.63 4.75 3.37
CA ASP A 76 -17.73 4.50 2.44
C ASP A 76 -17.26 3.96 1.07
N SER A 77 -15.97 3.67 0.92
CA SER A 77 -15.39 3.21 -0.34
C SER A 77 -15.05 1.73 -0.30
N VAL A 78 -15.36 1.04 -1.38
CA VAL A 78 -15.04 -0.38 -1.59
C VAL A 78 -13.91 -0.48 -2.62
N TYR A 79 -12.86 -1.19 -2.26
CA TYR A 79 -11.68 -1.41 -3.09
C TYR A 79 -11.61 -2.88 -3.48
N GLN A 80 -11.73 -3.15 -4.77
CA GLN A 80 -11.53 -4.50 -5.30
C GLN A 80 -10.04 -4.77 -5.42
N LEU A 81 -9.55 -5.80 -4.72
CA LEU A 81 -8.15 -6.21 -4.83
C LEU A 81 -7.91 -6.98 -6.12
N SER A 82 -6.70 -6.84 -6.65
CA SER A 82 -6.20 -7.69 -7.73
C SER A 82 -6.08 -9.15 -7.25
N GLN A 83 -5.92 -10.08 -8.20
CA GLN A 83 -5.67 -11.48 -7.86
C GLN A 83 -4.40 -11.65 -7.02
N VAL A 84 -3.33 -10.95 -7.35
CA VAL A 84 -2.06 -11.02 -6.60
C VAL A 84 -2.26 -10.58 -5.15
N ALA A 85 -2.92 -9.45 -4.93
CA ALA A 85 -3.20 -8.95 -3.59
C ALA A 85 -4.18 -9.86 -2.84
N SER A 86 -5.19 -10.38 -3.52
CA SER A 86 -6.16 -11.31 -2.95
C SER A 86 -5.50 -12.61 -2.48
N VAL A 87 -4.61 -13.18 -3.27
CA VAL A 87 -3.85 -14.39 -2.90
C VAL A 87 -2.97 -14.13 -1.68
N ALA A 88 -2.26 -13.01 -1.64
CA ALA A 88 -1.41 -12.64 -0.51
C ALA A 88 -2.24 -12.45 0.77
N LEU A 89 -3.37 -11.77 0.68
CA LEU A 89 -4.26 -11.55 1.80
C LEU A 89 -4.89 -12.87 2.28
N GLU A 90 -5.37 -13.71 1.39
CA GLU A 90 -5.94 -15.03 1.72
C GLU A 90 -4.95 -15.90 2.47
N ARG A 91 -3.70 -15.93 2.02
CA ARG A 91 -2.65 -16.68 2.69
C ARG A 91 -2.44 -16.23 4.14
N TRP A 92 -2.44 -14.92 4.38
CA TRP A 92 -2.37 -14.35 5.73
C TRP A 92 -3.61 -14.71 6.55
N LEU A 93 -4.80 -14.53 5.98
CA LEU A 93 -6.07 -14.82 6.67
C LEU A 93 -6.23 -16.32 6.99
N SER A 94 -5.56 -17.21 6.27
CA SER A 94 -5.56 -18.64 6.60
C SER A 94 -4.92 -18.94 7.96
N PHE A 95 -4.06 -18.04 8.46
CA PHE A 95 -3.45 -18.14 9.80
C PHE A 95 -4.23 -17.41 10.88
N THR A 96 -4.90 -16.32 10.53
CA THR A 96 -5.60 -15.46 11.51
C THR A 96 -7.09 -15.73 11.59
N GLY A 97 -7.68 -16.25 10.51
CA GLY A 97 -9.13 -16.34 10.37
C GLY A 97 -9.80 -14.99 10.07
N THR A 98 -11.09 -15.05 9.86
CA THR A 98 -11.95 -13.88 9.57
C THR A 98 -13.10 -13.77 10.57
N ALA A 99 -13.12 -14.64 11.58
CA ALA A 99 -14.13 -14.62 12.62
C ALA A 99 -13.91 -13.41 13.54
N ASP A 100 -15.00 -12.87 14.03
CA ASP A 100 -15.05 -11.75 14.95
C ASP A 100 -14.46 -10.44 14.41
N ASP A 101 -14.66 -9.37 15.12
CA ASP A 101 -14.26 -8.02 14.74
C ASP A 101 -12.81 -7.76 15.20
N LEU A 102 -11.84 -8.47 14.61
CA LEU A 102 -10.43 -8.40 14.97
C LEU A 102 -9.64 -7.59 13.95
N PRO A 103 -8.51 -6.99 14.36
CA PRO A 103 -7.59 -6.37 13.40
C PRO A 103 -7.15 -7.38 12.34
N VAL A 104 -7.15 -6.97 11.08
CA VAL A 104 -6.66 -7.83 9.97
C VAL A 104 -5.17 -8.09 10.13
N PHE A 105 -4.39 -7.04 10.35
CA PHE A 105 -2.94 -7.15 10.50
C PHE A 105 -2.56 -6.99 11.96
N ARG A 106 -1.93 -8.02 12.49
CA ARG A 106 -1.64 -8.15 13.91
C ARG A 106 -0.16 -8.34 14.15
N ALA A 107 0.28 -7.99 15.36
CA ALA A 107 1.64 -8.21 15.81
C ALA A 107 1.99 -9.71 15.85
N ILE A 108 3.24 -10.02 15.53
CA ILE A 108 3.82 -11.37 15.65
C ILE A 108 4.95 -11.26 16.66
N ASP A 109 4.94 -12.09 17.69
CA ASP A 109 5.98 -12.10 18.69
C ASP A 109 7.24 -12.86 18.23
N LYS A 110 8.27 -12.87 19.06
CA LYS A 110 9.54 -13.55 18.77
C LYS A 110 9.41 -15.07 18.66
N HIS A 111 8.32 -15.64 19.15
CA HIS A 111 8.01 -17.07 19.08
C HIS A 111 7.04 -17.42 17.95
N GLU A 112 6.82 -16.48 17.06
CA GLU A 112 5.89 -16.60 15.92
C GLU A 112 4.42 -16.76 16.31
N ASN A 113 4.04 -16.30 17.50
CA ASN A 113 2.64 -16.23 17.89
C ASN A 113 2.01 -14.94 17.38
N ILE A 114 0.81 -15.08 16.79
CA ILE A 114 0.02 -13.93 16.33
C ILE A 114 -0.77 -13.39 17.53
N GLY A 115 -0.52 -12.13 17.86
CA GLY A 115 -1.26 -11.43 18.91
C GLY A 115 -2.68 -11.05 18.49
N LEU A 116 -3.47 -10.54 19.41
CA LEU A 116 -4.81 -10.01 19.16
C LEU A 116 -4.80 -8.50 18.92
N GLN A 117 -3.68 -7.85 19.16
CA GLN A 117 -3.52 -6.41 19.03
C GLN A 117 -3.16 -6.03 17.59
N THR A 118 -3.63 -4.86 17.17
CA THR A 118 -3.18 -4.26 15.92
C THR A 118 -1.69 -3.89 15.99
N LEU A 119 -1.11 -3.61 14.82
CA LEU A 119 0.26 -3.13 14.71
C LEU A 119 0.42 -1.75 15.37
N ASP A 120 1.53 -1.53 16.04
CA ASP A 120 1.95 -0.19 16.47
C ASP A 120 2.79 0.51 15.39
N ASP A 121 3.06 1.79 15.57
CA ASP A 121 3.82 2.57 14.59
C ASP A 121 5.25 2.06 14.43
N SER A 122 5.86 1.55 15.49
CA SER A 122 7.21 0.96 15.43
C SER A 122 7.23 -0.31 14.59
N SER A 123 6.19 -1.14 14.70
CA SER A 123 6.06 -2.35 13.88
C SER A 123 5.88 -2.00 12.41
N ILE A 124 5.06 -1.00 12.10
CA ILE A 124 4.86 -0.53 10.73
C ILE A 124 6.17 0.03 10.16
N TYR A 125 6.92 0.80 10.93
CA TYR A 125 8.23 1.28 10.54
C TYR A 125 9.17 0.11 10.17
N ARG A 126 9.23 -0.93 11.00
CA ARG A 126 10.06 -2.11 10.73
C ARG A 126 9.61 -2.89 9.50
N ILE A 127 8.30 -2.97 9.25
CA ILE A 127 7.73 -3.60 8.05
C ILE A 127 8.20 -2.87 6.79
N LEU A 128 8.13 -1.55 6.79
CA LEU A 128 8.60 -0.73 5.68
C LEU A 128 10.12 -0.80 5.51
N ARG A 129 10.86 -0.84 6.62
CA ARG A 129 12.31 -1.00 6.59
C ARG A 129 12.72 -2.34 6.00
N ARG A 130 12.03 -3.43 6.33
CA ARG A 130 12.30 -4.75 5.71
C ARG A 130 12.10 -4.72 4.21
N ALA A 131 11.07 -4.06 3.71
CA ALA A 131 10.88 -3.88 2.27
C ALA A 131 12.07 -3.16 1.62
N SER A 132 12.54 -2.08 2.23
CA SER A 132 13.70 -1.33 1.75
C SER A 132 14.97 -2.19 1.72
N ASP A 133 15.19 -2.99 2.75
CA ASP A 133 16.35 -3.88 2.87
C ASP A 133 16.27 -5.01 1.84
N LEU A 134 15.12 -5.62 1.66
CA LEU A 134 14.90 -6.68 0.65
C LEU A 134 15.15 -6.19 -0.77
N LEU A 135 14.76 -4.96 -1.06
CA LEU A 135 15.00 -4.32 -2.36
C LEU A 135 16.40 -3.74 -2.49
N GLN A 136 17.23 -3.85 -1.46
CA GLN A 136 18.60 -3.33 -1.42
C GLN A 136 18.69 -1.83 -1.73
N LEU A 137 17.71 -1.07 -1.24
CA LEU A 137 17.69 0.38 -1.45
C LEU A 137 18.76 1.08 -0.62
N ALA A 138 19.39 2.10 -1.21
CA ALA A 138 20.28 2.98 -0.46
C ALA A 138 19.53 3.67 0.68
N GLU A 139 20.24 4.02 1.76
CA GLU A 139 19.63 4.57 2.98
C GLU A 139 18.77 5.80 2.72
N ASN A 140 19.20 6.69 1.83
CA ASN A 140 18.43 7.87 1.45
C ASN A 140 17.20 7.57 0.57
N HIS A 141 17.03 6.33 0.13
CA HIS A 141 15.87 5.86 -0.64
C HIS A 141 14.95 4.94 0.16
N HIS A 142 15.22 4.73 1.45
CA HIS A 142 14.38 3.90 2.30
C HIS A 142 12.95 4.44 2.39
N PHE A 143 12.01 3.51 2.45
CA PHE A 143 10.60 3.84 2.58
C PHE A 143 10.27 4.43 3.95
N SER A 144 9.32 5.34 3.94
CA SER A 144 8.70 5.95 5.13
C SER A 144 7.22 5.60 5.20
N GLY A 145 6.53 6.11 6.20
CA GLY A 145 5.12 5.82 6.42
C GLY A 145 4.18 6.16 5.26
N ASN A 146 4.56 7.08 4.38
CA ASN A 146 3.75 7.50 3.22
C ASN A 146 4.23 6.90 1.90
N SER A 147 5.34 6.17 1.87
CA SER A 147 5.97 5.73 0.63
C SER A 147 5.06 4.88 -0.26
N ILE A 148 4.28 3.99 0.33
CA ILE A 148 3.34 3.13 -0.42
C ILE A 148 2.21 3.98 -1.00
N ARG A 149 1.68 4.88 -0.21
CA ARG A 149 0.59 5.78 -0.61
C ARG A 149 1.01 6.74 -1.72
N VAL A 150 2.23 7.26 -1.66
CA VAL A 150 2.82 8.06 -2.73
C VAL A 150 2.97 7.24 -4.01
N GLY A 151 3.49 6.03 -3.90
CA GLY A 151 3.62 5.11 -5.04
C GLY A 151 2.28 4.78 -5.69
N ALA A 152 1.26 4.55 -4.88
CA ALA A 152 -0.10 4.31 -5.39
C ALA A 152 -0.64 5.53 -6.16
N ALA A 153 -0.46 6.74 -5.63
CA ALA A 153 -0.88 7.97 -6.31
C ALA A 153 -0.17 8.13 -7.67
N GLN A 154 1.13 7.88 -7.71
CA GLN A 154 1.91 7.94 -8.95
C GLN A 154 1.45 6.91 -9.98
N GLU A 155 1.16 5.69 -9.54
CA GLU A 155 0.66 4.64 -10.44
C GLU A 155 -0.72 4.98 -11.01
N LEU A 156 -1.62 5.49 -10.18
CA LEU A 156 -2.94 5.95 -10.64
C LEU A 156 -2.81 7.09 -11.67
N SER A 157 -1.86 8.01 -11.46
CA SER A 157 -1.56 9.06 -12.44
C SER A 157 -1.04 8.49 -13.76
N LYS A 158 -0.15 7.49 -13.71
CA LYS A 158 0.34 6.79 -14.92
C LYS A 158 -0.79 6.11 -15.69
N GLN A 159 -1.79 5.62 -14.98
CA GLN A 159 -2.98 5.01 -15.59
C GLN A 159 -3.98 6.04 -16.13
N GLY A 160 -3.73 7.31 -15.93
CA GLY A 160 -4.50 8.41 -16.49
C GLY A 160 -5.53 9.03 -15.58
N LEU A 161 -5.56 8.67 -14.29
CA LEU A 161 -6.45 9.34 -13.35
C LEU A 161 -6.05 10.81 -13.17
N LYS A 162 -7.05 11.68 -13.12
CA LYS A 162 -6.85 13.09 -12.79
C LYS A 162 -6.58 13.25 -11.29
N VAL A 163 -5.96 14.35 -10.92
CA VAL A 163 -5.63 14.64 -9.51
C VAL A 163 -6.86 14.53 -8.60
N LYS A 164 -8.02 15.01 -9.04
CA LYS A 164 -9.26 14.92 -8.26
C LYS A 164 -9.69 13.46 -8.04
N GLU A 165 -9.56 12.62 -9.05
CA GLU A 165 -9.87 11.19 -8.95
C GLU A 165 -8.89 10.46 -8.02
N ILE A 166 -7.60 10.83 -8.07
CA ILE A 166 -6.58 10.32 -7.15
C ILE A 166 -6.87 10.76 -5.72
N GLN A 167 -7.24 12.03 -5.53
CA GLN A 167 -7.65 12.55 -4.23
C GLN A 167 -8.80 11.73 -3.64
N ASP A 168 -9.84 11.49 -4.41
CA ASP A 168 -11.01 10.74 -3.98
C ASP A 168 -10.65 9.27 -3.69
N PHE A 169 -9.88 8.66 -4.55
CA PHE A 169 -9.42 7.27 -4.36
C PHE A 169 -8.64 7.10 -3.06
N GLY A 170 -7.71 7.98 -2.79
CA GLY A 170 -6.82 7.90 -1.62
C GLY A 170 -7.37 8.62 -0.38
N ARG A 171 -8.56 9.22 -0.46
CA ARG A 171 -9.19 9.92 0.68
C ARG A 171 -8.36 11.08 1.21
N TRP A 172 -7.62 11.77 0.34
CA TRP A 172 -6.94 13.01 0.72
C TRP A 172 -7.95 14.13 0.92
N LEU A 173 -7.74 14.94 1.96
CA LEU A 173 -8.64 16.05 2.30
C LEU A 173 -8.62 17.17 1.26
N SER A 174 -7.53 17.31 0.52
CA SER A 174 -7.40 18.29 -0.55
C SER A 174 -6.59 17.71 -1.71
N PRO A 175 -6.62 18.31 -2.90
CA PRO A 175 -5.82 17.85 -4.03
C PRO A 175 -4.33 18.21 -3.92
N ALA A 176 -3.91 18.97 -2.91
CA ALA A 176 -2.55 19.52 -2.81
C ALA A 176 -1.49 18.42 -2.72
N MET A 177 -1.67 17.43 -1.83
CA MET A 177 -0.69 16.36 -1.65
C MET A 177 -0.64 15.40 -2.86
N PRO A 178 -1.77 14.87 -3.37
CA PRO A 178 -1.69 14.03 -4.57
C PRO A 178 -1.15 14.79 -5.78
N ALA A 179 -1.45 16.08 -5.96
CA ALA A 179 -0.86 16.90 -7.01
C ALA A 179 0.66 17.00 -6.88
N GLN A 180 1.16 17.19 -5.67
CA GLN A 180 2.61 17.22 -5.40
C GLN A 180 3.26 15.86 -5.72
N TYR A 181 2.68 14.75 -5.32
CA TYR A 181 3.22 13.42 -5.53
C TYR A 181 3.32 13.05 -7.01
N VAL A 182 2.43 13.54 -7.85
CA VAL A 182 2.41 13.28 -9.29
C VAL A 182 3.04 14.40 -10.12
N GLY A 183 3.54 15.47 -9.49
CA GLY A 183 4.03 16.68 -10.15
C GLY A 183 5.23 16.50 -11.08
N ASN A 184 5.97 15.39 -10.96
CA ASN A 184 7.18 15.10 -11.75
C ASN A 184 6.89 14.34 -13.05
N PHE A 185 5.60 14.05 -13.37
CA PHE A 185 5.27 13.44 -14.65
C PHE A 185 5.33 14.46 -15.78
N ASP A 186 5.94 14.06 -16.89
CA ASP A 186 5.95 14.85 -18.10
C ASP A 186 4.51 15.14 -18.54
N ASN A 187 4.22 16.41 -18.82
CA ASN A 187 2.91 16.86 -19.30
C ASN A 187 2.46 16.13 -20.56
N ALA A 188 3.39 15.75 -21.44
CA ALA A 188 3.10 14.99 -22.65
C ALA A 188 2.59 13.58 -22.36
N GLU A 189 3.11 12.91 -21.33
CA GLU A 189 2.63 11.60 -20.90
C GLU A 189 1.24 11.71 -20.27
N ARG A 190 1.00 12.76 -19.49
CA ARG A 190 -0.32 13.02 -18.89
C ARG A 190 -1.41 13.20 -19.95
N GLU A 191 -1.11 13.93 -21.02
CA GLU A 191 -2.06 14.16 -22.09
C GLU A 191 -2.38 12.88 -22.87
N LYS A 192 -1.39 12.04 -23.11
CA LYS A 192 -1.58 10.74 -23.75
C LYS A 192 -2.44 9.79 -22.90
N MET A 193 -2.37 9.91 -21.57
CA MET A 193 -3.11 9.06 -20.65
C MET A 193 -4.57 9.47 -20.48
N LYS A 194 -4.95 10.71 -20.79
CA LYS A 194 -6.34 11.21 -20.68
C LYS A 194 -7.38 10.41 -21.44
N PHE A 195 -6.95 9.66 -22.46
CA PHE A 195 -7.84 8.94 -23.37
C PHE A 195 -7.84 7.42 -23.15
N LYS A 196 -7.15 6.92 -22.13
CA LYS A 196 -7.16 5.48 -21.82
C LYS A 196 -8.28 5.16 -20.85
N ALA A 197 -8.94 4.03 -21.06
CA ALA A 197 -9.84 3.48 -20.05
C ALA A 197 -9.04 3.17 -18.77
N ILE A 198 -9.55 3.64 -17.63
CA ILE A 198 -8.83 3.55 -16.36
C ILE A 198 -9.34 2.35 -15.59
N LEU A 199 -8.49 1.34 -15.46
CA LEU A 199 -8.69 0.18 -14.61
C LEU A 199 -7.48 0.13 -13.67
N PRO A 200 -7.63 0.59 -12.40
CA PRO A 200 -6.48 0.91 -11.55
C PRO A 200 -5.46 -0.21 -11.37
N TRP A 201 -5.90 -1.45 -11.31
CA TRP A 201 -5.02 -2.56 -10.91
C TRP A 201 -5.02 -3.73 -11.91
N GLN A 202 -4.82 -3.41 -13.18
CA GLN A 202 -4.65 -4.43 -14.23
C GLN A 202 -3.22 -4.88 -14.40
#